data_d0ff0ea0521e030f0326908e2b077d41
#
_entry.id   d0ff0ea0521e030f0326908e2b077d41
#
_cell.length_a   1.000
_cell.length_b   1.000
_cell.length_c   1.000
_cell.angle_alpha   90.00
_cell.angle_beta   90.00
_cell.angle_gamma   90.00
#
_symmetry.space_group_name_H-M   'P 1'
#
loop_
_entity.id
_entity.type
_entity.pdbx_description
1 polymer ?
#
loop_
_entity_poly.entity_id
_entity_poly.type
_entity_poly.pdbx_seq_one_letter_code
_entity_poly.pdbx_strand_id
1 'polypeptide(L)'
;MCQGVVFPAPHTLPVGGRLPHFKDQWNKTLRLSPWHLQALEGVPIDWDQAPPENRPFDSALRYPPGSKERVACTKTLQHYLAIGSVRPLPADTTDGLWSTFFPVPKKGTDKMRGCVDLRCTNEC
;
A
#
# COMPACT_ATOMS: atom_id res chain seq x y z
N MET A 1 -8.85 4.76 -18.22
CA MET A 1 -9.79 3.76 -17.65
C MET A 1 -9.14 3.11 -16.45
N CYS A 2 -9.69 3.31 -15.29
CA CYS A 2 -9.32 2.47 -14.16
C CYS A 2 -9.82 1.07 -14.44
N GLN A 3 -8.93 0.15 -14.72
CA GLN A 3 -9.27 -1.27 -14.71
C GLN A 3 -9.85 -1.56 -13.33
N GLY A 4 -11.06 -2.13 -13.28
CA GLY A 4 -11.75 -2.42 -12.03
C GLY A 4 -10.83 -3.18 -11.07
N VAL A 5 -10.59 -2.63 -9.89
CA VAL A 5 -9.84 -3.30 -8.85
C VAL A 5 -10.69 -4.48 -8.37
N VAL A 6 -10.19 -5.70 -8.60
CA VAL A 6 -10.84 -6.90 -8.07
C VAL A 6 -10.39 -7.06 -6.62
N PHE A 7 -11.31 -6.81 -5.69
CA PHE A 7 -11.06 -7.04 -4.27
C PHE A 7 -11.24 -8.52 -3.92
N PRO A 8 -10.37 -9.10 -3.08
CA PRO A 8 -10.59 -10.43 -2.51
C PRO A 8 -11.91 -10.50 -1.73
N ALA A 9 -12.43 -11.71 -1.51
CA ALA A 9 -13.67 -11.88 -0.74
C ALA A 9 -13.56 -11.27 0.68
N PRO A 10 -14.61 -10.60 1.21
CA PRO A 10 -14.54 -9.84 2.46
C PRO A 10 -14.04 -10.65 3.67
N HIS A 11 -14.39 -11.93 3.75
CA HIS A 11 -14.01 -12.80 4.86
C HIS A 11 -12.53 -13.20 4.87
N THR A 12 -11.81 -13.04 3.74
CA THR A 12 -10.37 -13.32 3.62
C THR A 12 -9.51 -12.10 3.89
N LEU A 13 -10.11 -10.92 4.00
CA LEU A 13 -9.41 -9.66 4.20
C LEU A 13 -9.30 -9.30 5.68
N PRO A 14 -8.23 -8.60 6.09
CA PRO A 14 -8.21 -7.86 7.35
C PRO A 14 -9.38 -6.87 7.41
N VAL A 15 -9.81 -6.50 8.63
CA VAL A 15 -10.94 -5.57 8.82
C VAL A 15 -10.78 -4.28 8.01
N GLY A 16 -9.58 -3.69 7.98
CA GLY A 16 -9.30 -2.47 7.21
C GLY A 16 -9.45 -2.61 5.70
N GLY A 17 -9.32 -3.83 5.14
CA GLY A 17 -9.49 -4.08 3.71
C GLY A 17 -10.93 -4.38 3.28
N ARG A 18 -11.88 -4.40 4.22
CA ARG A 18 -13.27 -4.80 3.95
C ARG A 18 -14.18 -3.66 3.51
N LEU A 19 -13.79 -2.42 3.74
CA LEU A 19 -14.65 -1.25 3.59
C LEU A 19 -15.32 -1.13 2.21
N PRO A 20 -14.62 -1.32 1.08
CA PRO A 20 -15.23 -1.23 -0.25
C PRO A 20 -16.36 -2.25 -0.49
N HIS A 21 -16.31 -3.41 0.16
CA HIS A 21 -17.31 -4.47 0.02
C HIS A 21 -18.65 -4.10 0.68
N PHE A 22 -18.68 -3.13 1.58
CA PHE A 22 -19.86 -2.70 2.33
C PHE A 22 -20.38 -1.32 1.88
N LYS A 23 -19.91 -0.82 0.74
CA LYS A 23 -20.28 0.50 0.21
C LYS A 23 -21.79 0.71 0.13
N ASP A 24 -22.53 -0.26 -0.39
CA ASP A 24 -23.99 -0.15 -0.53
C ASP A 24 -24.70 -0.09 0.82
N GLN A 25 -24.23 -0.85 1.81
CA GLN A 25 -24.81 -0.81 3.16
C GLN A 25 -24.53 0.54 3.83
N TRP A 26 -23.33 1.09 3.70
CA TRP A 26 -22.97 2.41 4.19
C TRP A 26 -23.85 3.48 3.56
N ASN A 27 -24.04 3.43 2.23
CA ASN A 27 -24.87 4.38 1.51
C ASN A 27 -26.36 4.30 1.93
N LYS A 28 -26.90 3.10 2.06
CA LYS A 28 -28.30 2.89 2.50
C LYS A 28 -28.55 3.43 3.92
N THR A 29 -27.59 3.23 4.82
CA THR A 29 -27.74 3.61 6.23
C THR A 29 -27.53 5.10 6.46
N LEU A 30 -26.51 5.71 5.83
CA LEU A 30 -26.08 7.08 6.10
C LEU A 30 -26.38 8.07 4.97
N ARG A 31 -26.86 7.61 3.82
CA ARG A 31 -27.10 8.45 2.63
C ARG A 31 -25.87 9.30 2.29
N LEU A 32 -24.76 8.64 2.04
CA LEU A 32 -23.45 9.26 1.83
C LEU A 32 -23.46 10.17 0.59
N SER A 33 -22.69 11.26 0.65
CA SER A 33 -22.43 12.10 -0.52
C SER A 33 -21.56 11.34 -1.54
N PRO A 34 -21.52 11.78 -2.82
CA PRO A 34 -20.64 11.18 -3.83
C PRO A 34 -19.17 11.12 -3.41
N TRP A 35 -18.68 12.12 -2.70
CA TRP A 35 -17.32 12.16 -2.19
C TRP A 35 -17.06 11.03 -1.18
N HIS A 36 -17.97 10.82 -0.21
CA HIS A 36 -17.83 9.74 0.76
C HIS A 36 -17.88 8.36 0.10
N LEU A 37 -18.75 8.18 -0.91
CA LEU A 37 -18.83 6.93 -1.66
C LEU A 37 -17.54 6.63 -2.42
N GLN A 38 -16.92 7.65 -2.99
CA GLN A 38 -15.61 7.53 -3.63
C GLN A 38 -14.52 7.22 -2.61
N ALA A 39 -14.54 7.86 -1.44
CA ALA A 39 -13.56 7.63 -0.37
C ALA A 39 -13.60 6.18 0.17
N LEU A 40 -14.76 5.51 0.13
CA LEU A 40 -14.85 4.08 0.48
C LEU A 40 -14.11 3.15 -0.51
N GLU A 41 -13.89 3.59 -1.73
CA GLU A 41 -13.14 2.87 -2.77
C GLU A 41 -11.66 3.25 -2.80
N GLY A 42 -11.32 4.42 -2.31
CA GLY A 42 -9.97 4.96 -2.24
C GLY A 42 -9.99 6.48 -2.24
N VAL A 43 -9.17 7.09 -1.39
CA VAL A 43 -9.05 8.55 -1.32
C VAL A 43 -7.96 8.98 -2.28
N PRO A 44 -8.26 9.84 -3.28
CA PRO A 44 -7.23 10.44 -4.11
C PRO A 44 -6.35 11.34 -3.25
N ILE A 45 -5.06 11.40 -3.58
CA ILE A 45 -4.13 12.31 -2.93
C ILE A 45 -4.10 13.60 -3.74
N ASP A 46 -4.49 14.71 -3.12
CA ASP A 46 -4.32 16.03 -3.67
C ASP A 46 -2.90 16.52 -3.34
N TRP A 47 -2.11 16.76 -4.36
CA TRP A 47 -0.73 17.20 -4.22
C TRP A 47 -0.67 18.73 -4.30
N ASP A 48 0.00 19.37 -3.35
CA ASP A 48 0.33 20.80 -3.44
C ASP A 48 1.32 21.07 -4.58
N GLN A 49 2.22 20.12 -4.78
CA GLN A 49 3.17 20.09 -5.89
C GLN A 49 3.24 18.67 -6.43
N ALA A 50 3.42 18.51 -7.73
CA ALA A 50 3.62 17.20 -8.32
C ALA A 50 4.85 16.51 -7.68
N PRO A 51 4.73 15.27 -7.16
CA PRO A 51 5.88 14.57 -6.61
C PRO A 51 6.95 14.37 -7.68
N PRO A 52 8.25 14.55 -7.33
CA PRO A 52 9.31 14.38 -8.28
C PRO A 52 9.41 12.92 -8.74
N GLU A 53 9.58 12.72 -10.03
CA GLU A 53 9.96 11.40 -10.53
C GLU A 53 11.42 11.11 -10.15
N ASN A 54 11.67 9.91 -9.69
CA ASN A 54 13.01 9.43 -9.41
C ASN A 54 13.29 8.10 -10.13
N ARG A 55 14.56 7.77 -10.28
CA ARG A 55 14.94 6.52 -10.95
C ARG A 55 14.66 5.31 -10.05
N PRO A 56 14.30 4.16 -10.64
CA PRO A 56 14.23 2.90 -9.91
C PRO A 56 15.55 2.61 -9.20
N PHE A 57 15.45 2.12 -7.98
CA PHE A 57 16.61 1.63 -7.24
C PHE A 57 16.25 0.31 -6.55
N ASP A 58 17.21 -0.57 -6.44
CA ASP A 58 17.03 -1.86 -5.78
C ASP A 58 17.38 -1.74 -4.29
N SER A 59 16.36 -1.62 -3.46
CA SER A 59 16.51 -1.63 -2.01
C SER A 59 16.53 -3.05 -1.43
N ALA A 60 16.08 -4.05 -2.20
CA ALA A 60 16.02 -5.44 -1.73
C ALA A 60 17.42 -6.04 -1.50
N LEU A 61 18.43 -5.57 -2.24
CA LEU A 61 19.80 -5.99 -2.09
C LEU A 61 20.51 -5.42 -0.84
N ARG A 62 19.91 -4.44 -0.17
CA ARG A 62 20.48 -3.80 1.03
C ARG A 62 20.64 -4.78 2.20
N TYR A 63 19.75 -5.76 2.29
CA TYR A 63 19.74 -6.73 3.38
C TYR A 63 20.13 -8.13 2.89
N PRO A 64 21.09 -8.82 3.54
CA PRO A 64 21.52 -10.14 3.15
C PRO A 64 20.38 -11.17 3.15
N PRO A 65 20.39 -12.15 2.23
CA PRO A 65 19.45 -13.26 2.29
C PRO A 65 19.44 -13.93 3.67
N GLY A 66 18.25 -14.22 4.21
CA GLY A 66 18.10 -14.87 5.51
C GLY A 66 18.26 -13.96 6.73
N SER A 67 18.66 -12.69 6.56
CA SER A 67 18.67 -11.73 7.66
C SER A 67 17.26 -11.46 8.20
N LYS A 68 17.15 -11.10 9.48
CA LYS A 68 15.85 -10.76 10.11
C LYS A 68 15.15 -9.63 9.37
N GLU A 69 15.92 -8.65 8.90
CA GLU A 69 15.48 -7.51 8.13
C GLU A 69 14.83 -7.94 6.81
N ARG A 70 15.53 -8.76 6.05
CA ARG A 70 15.00 -9.23 4.75
C ARG A 70 13.79 -10.14 4.91
N VAL A 71 13.78 -11.00 5.90
CA VAL A 71 12.63 -11.88 6.23
C VAL A 71 11.41 -11.02 6.59
N ALA A 72 11.58 -9.98 7.40
CA ALA A 72 10.48 -9.08 7.78
C ALA A 72 9.92 -8.33 6.58
N CYS A 73 10.76 -7.76 5.72
CA CYS A 73 10.34 -7.08 4.50
C CYS A 73 9.59 -8.02 3.56
N THR A 74 10.12 -9.23 3.34
CA THR A 74 9.48 -10.23 2.48
C THR A 74 8.11 -10.64 3.00
N LYS A 75 7.97 -10.93 4.29
CA LYS A 75 6.68 -11.27 4.90
C LYS A 75 5.66 -10.14 4.77
N THR A 76 6.07 -8.91 5.03
CA THR A 76 5.17 -7.75 4.90
C THR A 76 4.72 -7.57 3.45
N LEU A 77 5.63 -7.68 2.49
CA LEU A 77 5.31 -7.56 1.08
C LEU A 77 4.37 -8.67 0.61
N GLN A 78 4.62 -9.92 0.99
CA GLN A 78 3.74 -11.04 0.68
C GLN A 78 2.33 -10.82 1.25
N HIS A 79 2.23 -10.30 2.48
CA HIS A 79 0.95 -9.95 3.07
C HIS A 79 0.23 -8.87 2.27
N TYR A 80 0.91 -7.80 1.87
CA TYR A 80 0.32 -6.72 1.07
C TYR A 80 -0.12 -7.17 -0.31
N LEU A 81 0.63 -8.05 -0.95
CA LEU A 81 0.23 -8.67 -2.22
C LEU A 81 -1.02 -9.54 -2.03
N ALA A 82 -1.07 -10.33 -0.97
CA ALA A 82 -2.20 -11.22 -0.69
C ALA A 82 -3.52 -10.46 -0.44
N ILE A 83 -3.46 -9.29 0.22
CA ILE A 83 -4.65 -8.45 0.48
C ILE A 83 -4.92 -7.41 -0.61
N GLY A 84 -4.13 -7.40 -1.68
CA GLY A 84 -4.32 -6.49 -2.82
C GLY A 84 -3.98 -5.03 -2.55
N SER A 85 -3.27 -4.71 -1.45
CA SER A 85 -2.85 -3.33 -1.17
C SER A 85 -1.65 -2.86 -1.99
N VAL A 86 -0.89 -3.79 -2.54
CA VAL A 86 0.16 -3.53 -3.54
C VAL A 86 0.03 -4.52 -4.69
N ARG A 87 0.60 -4.17 -5.83
CA ARG A 87 0.67 -5.03 -7.01
C ARG A 87 2.06 -5.03 -7.61
N PRO A 88 2.50 -6.12 -8.24
CA PRO A 88 3.71 -6.10 -9.04
C PRO A 88 3.59 -5.09 -10.20
N LEU A 89 4.68 -4.40 -10.49
CA LEU A 89 4.78 -3.59 -11.69
C LEU A 89 5.41 -4.39 -12.84
N PRO A 90 5.10 -4.06 -14.11
CA PRO A 90 5.84 -4.59 -15.24
C PRO A 90 7.34 -4.33 -15.08
N ALA A 91 8.16 -5.29 -15.51
CA ALA A 91 9.62 -5.22 -15.35
C ALA A 91 10.27 -4.03 -16.08
N ASP A 92 9.60 -3.51 -17.10
CA ASP A 92 10.03 -2.38 -17.92
C ASP A 92 9.52 -1.02 -17.43
N THR A 93 8.83 -0.98 -16.28
CA THR A 93 8.36 0.28 -15.68
C THR A 93 9.54 1.12 -15.22
N THR A 94 9.62 2.35 -15.73
CA THR A 94 10.72 3.28 -15.43
C THR A 94 10.26 4.63 -14.85
N ASP A 95 8.96 4.90 -14.92
CA ASP A 95 8.32 6.12 -14.43
C ASP A 95 7.71 5.95 -13.04
N GLY A 96 7.46 7.07 -12.38
CA GLY A 96 6.82 7.12 -11.09
C GLY A 96 7.75 7.53 -9.94
N LEU A 97 7.23 7.49 -8.73
CA LEU A 97 7.98 7.76 -7.51
C LEU A 97 8.41 6.44 -6.86
N TRP A 98 9.72 6.24 -6.77
CA TRP A 98 10.32 5.06 -6.20
C TRP A 98 10.73 5.34 -4.76
N SER A 99 10.27 4.50 -3.84
CA SER A 99 10.50 4.65 -2.41
C SER A 99 11.20 3.43 -1.84
N THR A 100 12.04 3.67 -0.83
CA THR A 100 12.71 2.59 -0.12
C THR A 100 11.72 1.82 0.75
N PHE A 101 11.85 0.51 0.73
CA PHE A 101 11.15 -0.38 1.65
C PHE A 101 12.16 -0.90 2.69
N PHE A 102 11.89 -0.68 3.98
CA PHE A 102 12.84 -0.95 5.05
C PHE A 102 12.17 -1.55 6.28
N PRO A 103 12.90 -2.33 7.10
CA PRO A 103 12.36 -2.93 8.30
C PRO A 103 12.43 -1.96 9.49
N VAL A 104 11.40 -1.99 10.32
CA VAL A 104 11.33 -1.23 11.57
C VAL A 104 11.07 -2.20 12.72
N PRO A 105 11.84 -2.14 13.82
CA PRO A 105 11.55 -2.93 15.00
C PRO A 105 10.18 -2.61 15.59
N LYS A 106 9.44 -3.63 15.97
CA LYS A 106 8.18 -3.44 16.68
C LYS A 106 8.47 -3.28 18.17
N LYS A 107 8.13 -2.10 18.74
CA LYS A 107 8.38 -1.79 20.14
C LYS A 107 7.89 -2.90 21.09
N GLY A 108 8.75 -3.30 22.03
CA GLY A 108 8.43 -4.31 23.04
C GLY A 108 8.46 -5.76 22.52
N THR A 109 8.96 -6.01 21.32
CA THR A 109 9.10 -7.35 20.75
C THR A 109 10.42 -7.48 19.99
N ASP A 110 10.82 -8.72 19.66
CA ASP A 110 11.92 -9.03 18.77
C ASP A 110 11.51 -9.05 17.28
N LYS A 111 10.26 -8.71 16.99
CA LYS A 111 9.68 -8.71 15.64
C LYS A 111 9.98 -7.40 14.92
N MET A 112 10.09 -7.51 13.59
CA MET A 112 10.20 -6.38 12.68
C MET A 112 9.00 -6.32 11.75
N ARG A 113 8.74 -5.13 11.20
CA ARG A 113 7.75 -4.89 10.14
C ARG A 113 8.40 -4.13 8.99
N GLY A 114 7.98 -4.41 7.76
CA GLY A 114 8.38 -3.61 6.60
C GLY A 114 7.59 -2.30 6.55
N CYS A 115 8.27 -1.22 6.21
CA CYS A 115 7.70 0.12 6.05
C CYS A 115 8.18 0.74 4.75
N VAL A 116 7.35 1.61 4.15
CA VAL A 116 7.70 2.40 2.96
C VAL A 116 8.18 3.78 3.41
N ASP A 117 9.26 4.26 2.83
CA ASP A 117 9.73 5.63 3.06
C ASP A 117 8.98 6.61 2.16
N LEU A 118 8.07 7.36 2.74
CA LEU A 118 7.25 8.36 2.05
C LEU A 118 7.67 9.80 2.37
N ARG A 119 8.86 10.02 2.93
CA ARG A 119 9.30 11.37 3.30
C ARG A 119 9.31 12.32 2.11
N CYS A 120 9.81 11.89 0.97
CA CYS A 120 9.78 12.71 -0.25
C CYS A 120 8.36 13.07 -0.70
N THR A 121 7.41 12.15 -0.50
CA THR A 121 6.00 12.36 -0.87
C THR A 121 5.29 13.30 0.11
N ASN A 122 5.68 13.30 1.39
CA ASN A 122 5.06 14.13 2.40
C ASN A 122 5.48 15.61 2.32
N GLU A 123 6.47 15.94 1.49
CA GLU A 123 6.94 17.29 1.22
C GLU A 123 6.25 17.93 -0.02
N CYS A 124 5.41 17.17 -0.72
CA CYS A 124 4.64 17.60 -1.89
C CYS A 124 3.21 17.93 -1.51
#